data_11414d2c121e2a83d6605eafd7d359ea
#
_entry.id   11414d2c121e2a83d6605eafd7d359ea
#
_cell.length_a   1.000
_cell.length_b   1.000
_cell.length_c   1.000
_cell.angle_alpha   90.00
_cell.angle_beta   90.00
_cell.angle_gamma   90.00
#
_symmetry.space_group_name_H-M   'P 1'
#
loop_
_entity.id
_entity.type
_entity.pdbx_description
1 polymer ?
#
loop_
_entity_poly.entity_id
_entity_poly.type
_entity_poly.pdbx_seq_one_letter_code
_entity_poly.pdbx_strand_id
1 'polypeptide(L)'
;MQITGASEAITEALRVIGHAQPRCGATKVVAITRPSGAGKTDFAAALAERLPGALVVHMDDLYPGWDGLAQAVADLHDQILAPLARGERAAYRRWDWVHDQYAGWHEVPATSLLVVEGAGAGAGRNADFESVLIWLEADRDVRFRRGIARDAEAFLPHWRRWAEQEETLFRADATRHRADLIMDTTT
;
A
#
# COMPACT_ATOMS: atom_id res chain seq x y z
N MET A 1 14.50 -12.94 -2.58
CA MET A 1 14.74 -13.13 -4.03
C MET A 1 14.37 -11.81 -4.71
N GLN A 2 15.28 -11.20 -5.44
CA GLN A 2 15.02 -9.95 -6.16
C GLN A 2 14.59 -10.30 -7.60
N ILE A 3 13.45 -9.79 -8.04
CA ILE A 3 12.85 -10.10 -9.35
C ILE A 3 12.92 -8.84 -10.21
N THR A 4 13.41 -9.01 -11.44
CA THR A 4 13.51 -7.95 -12.45
C THR A 4 12.62 -8.33 -13.64
N GLY A 5 11.54 -7.60 -13.87
CA GLY A 5 10.61 -7.84 -14.97
C GLY A 5 9.16 -7.88 -14.50
N ALA A 6 8.31 -6.99 -15.02
CA ALA A 6 6.93 -6.82 -14.52
C ALA A 6 6.09 -8.11 -14.61
N SER A 7 6.21 -8.87 -15.70
CA SER A 7 5.43 -10.10 -15.90
C SER A 7 5.87 -11.23 -14.96
N GLU A 8 7.18 -11.36 -14.73
CA GLU A 8 7.73 -12.34 -13.79
C GLU A 8 7.35 -11.97 -12.35
N ALA A 9 7.40 -10.68 -12.02
CA ALA A 9 7.00 -10.14 -10.73
C ALA A 9 5.54 -10.45 -10.40
N ILE A 10 4.61 -10.24 -11.34
CA ILE A 10 3.20 -10.60 -11.16
C ILE A 10 3.03 -12.11 -10.98
N THR A 11 3.72 -12.93 -11.78
CA THR A 11 3.63 -14.40 -11.68
C THR A 11 4.08 -14.89 -10.31
N GLU A 12 5.17 -14.37 -9.81
CA GLU A 12 5.69 -14.75 -8.49
C GLU A 12 4.79 -14.25 -7.35
N ALA A 13 4.26 -13.01 -7.46
CA ALA A 13 3.28 -12.50 -6.52
C ALA A 13 2.06 -13.42 -6.44
N LEU A 14 1.50 -13.83 -7.57
CA LEU A 14 0.35 -14.75 -7.63
C LEU A 14 0.67 -16.09 -6.97
N ARG A 15 1.88 -16.61 -7.17
CA ARG A 15 2.33 -17.86 -6.56
C ARG A 15 2.37 -17.73 -5.03
N VAL A 16 3.00 -16.68 -4.50
CA VAL A 16 3.11 -16.45 -3.05
C VAL A 16 1.73 -16.21 -2.43
N ILE A 17 0.89 -15.38 -3.05
CA ILE A 17 -0.48 -15.11 -2.60
C ILE A 17 -1.31 -16.39 -2.57
N GLY A 18 -1.15 -17.27 -3.58
CA GLY A 18 -1.85 -18.54 -3.65
C GLY A 18 -1.58 -19.45 -2.45
N HIS A 19 -0.35 -19.46 -1.95
CA HIS A 19 0.07 -20.30 -0.81
C HIS A 19 -0.17 -19.65 0.56
N ALA A 20 -0.33 -18.33 0.62
CA ALA A 20 -0.49 -17.61 1.87
C ALA A 20 -1.85 -17.95 2.54
N GLN A 21 -1.85 -17.93 3.88
CA GLN A 21 -3.07 -18.12 4.66
C GLN A 21 -3.68 -16.76 5.06
N PRO A 22 -5.01 -16.66 5.23
CA PRO A 22 -5.62 -15.46 5.79
C PRO A 22 -5.06 -15.15 7.20
N ARG A 23 -4.79 -13.88 7.46
CA ARG A 23 -4.34 -13.39 8.77
C ARG A 23 -5.24 -12.28 9.32
N CYS A 24 -6.18 -11.81 8.53
CA CYS A 24 -7.16 -10.80 8.92
C CYS A 24 -8.56 -11.44 8.98
N GLY A 25 -8.81 -12.22 10.02
CA GLY A 25 -10.00 -13.08 10.08
C GLY A 25 -10.04 -14.07 8.91
N ALA A 26 -11.09 -14.03 8.09
CA ALA A 26 -11.20 -14.84 6.88
C ALA A 26 -10.55 -14.17 5.64
N THR A 27 -10.06 -12.94 5.78
CA THR A 27 -9.50 -12.16 4.68
C THR A 27 -7.98 -12.36 4.58
N LYS A 28 -7.52 -12.68 3.38
CA LYS A 28 -6.10 -12.63 3.01
C LYS A 28 -5.77 -11.19 2.62
N VAL A 29 -4.81 -10.57 3.30
CA VAL A 29 -4.35 -9.20 3.03
C VAL A 29 -3.02 -9.24 2.31
N VAL A 30 -2.97 -8.58 1.16
CA VAL A 30 -1.74 -8.36 0.38
C VAL A 30 -1.36 -6.90 0.49
N ALA A 31 -0.31 -6.60 1.21
CA ALA A 31 0.23 -5.25 1.32
C ALA A 31 1.29 -5.01 0.24
N ILE A 32 1.09 -3.99 -0.59
CA ILE A 32 2.05 -3.53 -1.61
C ILE A 32 2.56 -2.18 -1.17
N THR A 33 3.80 -2.14 -0.69
CA THR A 33 4.35 -0.94 -0.08
C THR A 33 5.73 -0.58 -0.60
N ARG A 34 6.08 0.67 -0.44
CA ARG A 34 7.40 1.27 -0.67
C ARG A 34 7.32 2.80 -0.65
N PRO A 35 8.45 3.51 -0.72
CA PRO A 35 8.47 4.96 -0.92
C PRO A 35 7.79 5.41 -2.23
N SER A 36 7.25 6.63 -2.26
CA SER A 36 6.49 7.20 -3.38
C SER A 36 7.26 7.26 -4.71
N GLY A 37 6.53 7.29 -5.83
CA GLY A 37 7.10 7.35 -7.18
C GLY A 37 7.51 5.99 -7.76
N ALA A 38 7.06 4.92 -7.22
CA ALA A 38 7.59 3.58 -7.43
C ALA A 38 6.75 2.67 -8.33
N GLY A 39 5.61 3.11 -8.83
CA GLY A 39 4.74 2.28 -9.66
C GLY A 39 3.90 1.27 -8.88
N LYS A 40 3.60 1.55 -7.59
CA LYS A 40 2.74 0.68 -6.76
C LYS A 40 1.35 0.52 -7.36
N THR A 41 0.75 1.61 -7.78
CA THR A 41 -0.62 1.63 -8.30
C THR A 41 -0.74 0.81 -9.58
N ASP A 42 0.19 0.97 -10.52
CA ASP A 42 0.21 0.17 -11.75
C ASP A 42 0.42 -1.31 -11.47
N PHE A 43 1.33 -1.63 -10.55
CA PHE A 43 1.58 -3.01 -10.13
C PHE A 43 0.36 -3.61 -9.42
N ALA A 44 -0.27 -2.87 -8.51
CA ALA A 44 -1.46 -3.31 -7.79
C ALA A 44 -2.64 -3.53 -8.75
N ALA A 45 -2.84 -2.64 -9.73
CA ALA A 45 -3.86 -2.79 -10.76
C ALA A 45 -3.63 -4.06 -11.60
N ALA A 46 -2.43 -4.25 -12.13
CA ALA A 46 -2.07 -5.44 -12.91
C ALA A 46 -2.20 -6.74 -12.10
N LEU A 47 -1.89 -6.70 -10.79
CA LEU A 47 -2.09 -7.84 -9.90
C LEU A 47 -3.58 -8.11 -9.66
N ALA A 48 -4.38 -7.07 -9.40
CA ALA A 48 -5.80 -7.19 -9.13
C ALA A 48 -6.58 -7.75 -10.34
N GLU A 49 -6.20 -7.41 -11.57
CA GLU A 49 -6.74 -8.00 -12.81
C GLU A 49 -6.58 -9.53 -12.86
N ARG A 50 -5.54 -10.06 -12.20
CA ARG A 50 -5.24 -11.49 -12.14
C ARG A 50 -5.80 -12.18 -10.88
N LEU A 51 -6.44 -11.43 -9.98
CA LEU A 51 -7.00 -11.89 -8.72
C LEU A 51 -8.52 -11.63 -8.69
N PRO A 52 -9.34 -12.47 -9.31
CA PRO A 52 -10.79 -12.27 -9.36
C PRO A 52 -11.40 -12.12 -7.95
N GLY A 53 -12.18 -11.05 -7.76
CA GLY A 53 -12.84 -10.76 -6.49
C GLY A 53 -11.96 -10.07 -5.45
N ALA A 54 -10.70 -9.74 -5.76
CA ALA A 54 -9.89 -8.91 -4.89
C ALA A 54 -10.46 -7.49 -4.78
N LEU A 55 -10.57 -6.98 -3.56
CA LEU A 55 -10.81 -5.56 -3.32
C LEU A 55 -9.46 -4.84 -3.23
N VAL A 56 -9.43 -3.59 -3.71
CA VAL A 56 -8.23 -2.75 -3.61
C VAL A 56 -8.55 -1.53 -2.76
N VAL A 57 -7.70 -1.27 -1.79
CA VAL A 57 -7.69 -0.04 -0.97
C VAL A 57 -6.40 0.72 -1.26
N HIS A 58 -6.54 1.96 -1.66
CA HIS A 58 -5.43 2.87 -1.91
C HIS A 58 -5.14 3.70 -0.65
N MET A 59 -3.91 3.67 -0.17
CA MET A 59 -3.50 4.48 0.97
C MET A 59 -3.61 5.99 0.68
N ASP A 60 -3.56 6.38 -0.59
CA ASP A 60 -3.76 7.76 -1.04
C ASP A 60 -5.15 8.30 -0.65
N ASP A 61 -6.14 7.43 -0.51
CA ASP A 61 -7.46 7.77 0.01
C ASP A 61 -7.49 8.01 1.53
N LEU A 62 -6.49 7.50 2.26
CA LEU A 62 -6.43 7.59 3.72
C LEU A 62 -5.51 8.69 4.24
N TYR A 63 -4.53 9.19 3.45
CA TYR A 63 -3.63 10.22 3.97
C TYR A 63 -4.36 11.56 4.20
N PRO A 64 -4.49 12.06 5.46
CA PRO A 64 -5.00 13.39 5.71
C PRO A 64 -3.91 14.44 5.38
N GLY A 65 -3.79 14.76 4.09
CA GLY A 65 -2.79 15.69 3.57
C GLY A 65 -1.35 15.16 3.56
N TRP A 66 -0.42 16.05 3.31
CA TRP A 66 1.00 15.72 3.13
C TRP A 66 1.75 15.38 4.42
N ASP A 67 1.13 15.51 5.58
CA ASP A 67 1.70 15.11 6.88
C ASP A 67 1.04 13.87 7.46
N GLY A 68 0.10 13.28 6.71
CA GLY A 68 -0.83 12.27 7.17
C GLY A 68 -0.35 10.83 7.13
N LEU A 69 0.92 10.53 6.81
CA LEU A 69 1.37 9.15 6.63
C LEU A 69 1.15 8.27 7.86
N ALA A 70 1.56 8.73 9.04
CA ALA A 70 1.41 7.98 10.28
C ALA A 70 -0.07 7.80 10.68
N GLN A 71 -0.90 8.83 10.44
CA GLN A 71 -2.34 8.76 10.69
C GLN A 71 -3.01 7.75 9.77
N ALA A 72 -2.67 7.74 8.47
CA ALA A 72 -3.23 6.79 7.53
C ALA A 72 -2.87 5.32 7.85
N VAL A 73 -1.67 5.08 8.38
CA VAL A 73 -1.27 3.75 8.87
C VAL A 73 -2.16 3.33 10.04
N ALA A 74 -2.47 4.25 10.97
CA ALA A 74 -3.39 3.98 12.06
C ALA A 74 -4.83 3.80 11.57
N ASP A 75 -5.30 4.64 10.66
CA ASP A 75 -6.65 4.56 10.09
C ASP A 75 -6.88 3.27 9.30
N LEU A 76 -5.90 2.80 8.54
CA LEU A 76 -5.95 1.48 7.88
C LEU A 76 -6.18 0.37 8.91
N HIS A 77 -5.44 0.40 10.02
CA HIS A 77 -5.61 -0.56 11.09
C HIS A 77 -7.00 -0.46 11.72
N ASP A 78 -7.35 0.72 12.23
CA ASP A 78 -8.50 0.90 13.12
C ASP A 78 -9.83 0.87 12.37
N GLN A 79 -9.86 1.38 11.12
CA GLN A 79 -11.09 1.51 10.33
C GLN A 79 -11.32 0.34 9.38
N ILE A 80 -10.26 -0.38 8.96
CA ILE A 80 -10.37 -1.44 7.96
C ILE A 80 -9.94 -2.80 8.52
N LEU A 81 -8.66 -2.97 8.87
CA LEU A 81 -8.11 -4.30 9.14
C LEU A 81 -8.66 -4.91 10.44
N ALA A 82 -8.70 -4.15 11.52
CA ALA A 82 -9.19 -4.66 12.80
C ALA A 82 -10.70 -5.00 12.77
N PRO A 83 -11.61 -4.19 12.16
CA PRO A 83 -12.99 -4.60 11.94
C PRO A 83 -13.12 -5.86 11.07
N LEU A 84 -12.42 -5.93 9.94
CA LEU A 84 -12.45 -7.13 9.07
C LEU A 84 -11.99 -8.39 9.80
N ALA A 85 -10.94 -8.28 10.61
CA ALA A 85 -10.43 -9.41 11.40
C ALA A 85 -11.44 -9.96 12.40
N ARG A 86 -12.36 -9.10 12.89
CA ARG A 86 -13.46 -9.50 13.78
C ARG A 86 -14.74 -9.91 13.04
N GLY A 87 -14.72 -9.89 11.69
CA GLY A 87 -15.90 -10.17 10.88
C GLY A 87 -16.94 -9.05 10.92
N GLU A 88 -16.53 -7.84 11.29
CA GLU A 88 -17.39 -6.66 11.37
C GLU A 88 -17.38 -5.88 10.05
N ARG A 89 -18.33 -4.94 9.92
CA ARG A 89 -18.33 -3.99 8.80
C ARG A 89 -17.13 -3.06 8.93
N ALA A 90 -16.39 -2.90 7.85
CA ALA A 90 -15.30 -1.95 7.74
C ALA A 90 -15.69 -0.78 6.84
N ALA A 91 -15.26 0.41 7.20
CA ALA A 91 -15.44 1.61 6.39
C ALA A 91 -14.38 2.63 6.79
N TYR A 92 -13.90 3.41 5.84
CA TYR A 92 -12.91 4.45 6.10
C TYR A 92 -13.37 5.80 5.56
N ARG A 93 -12.85 6.89 6.15
CA ARG A 93 -13.04 8.23 5.63
C ARG A 93 -12.00 8.52 4.58
N ARG A 94 -12.48 8.82 3.37
CA ARG A 94 -11.60 9.20 2.27
C ARG A 94 -11.12 10.64 2.45
N TRP A 95 -9.84 10.89 2.13
CA TRP A 95 -9.30 12.25 2.01
C TRP A 95 -9.57 12.83 0.63
N ASP A 96 -10.08 14.06 0.60
CA ASP A 96 -10.26 14.83 -0.62
C ASP A 96 -9.07 15.79 -0.81
N TRP A 97 -8.17 15.39 -1.67
CA TRP A 97 -6.97 16.16 -1.97
C TRP A 97 -7.22 17.51 -2.64
N VAL A 98 -8.37 17.69 -3.30
CA VAL A 98 -8.75 18.95 -3.97
C VAL A 98 -9.22 19.98 -2.95
N HIS A 99 -9.99 19.54 -1.98
CA HIS A 99 -10.57 20.42 -0.96
C HIS A 99 -9.82 20.37 0.38
N ASP A 100 -8.75 19.59 0.48
CA ASP A 100 -7.90 19.41 1.67
C ASP A 100 -8.71 19.10 2.93
N GLN A 101 -9.63 18.14 2.84
CA GLN A 101 -10.55 17.75 3.91
C GLN A 101 -10.98 16.29 3.81
N TYR A 102 -11.53 15.77 4.90
CA TYR A 102 -12.18 14.47 4.84
C TYR A 102 -13.49 14.55 4.04
N ALA A 103 -13.65 13.61 3.10
CA ALA A 103 -14.88 13.36 2.36
C ALA A 103 -15.79 12.36 3.10
N GLY A 104 -16.72 11.73 2.37
CA GLY A 104 -17.63 10.71 2.90
C GLY A 104 -16.93 9.42 3.32
N TRP A 105 -17.72 8.55 3.95
CA TRP A 105 -17.31 7.19 4.29
C TRP A 105 -17.38 6.27 3.08
N HIS A 106 -16.36 5.44 2.93
CA HIS A 106 -16.29 4.36 1.96
C HIS A 106 -16.39 3.02 2.67
N GLU A 107 -17.39 2.23 2.32
CA GLU A 107 -17.52 0.88 2.86
C GLU A 107 -16.50 -0.07 2.22
N VAL A 108 -15.92 -0.93 3.05
CA VAL A 108 -15.09 -2.05 2.62
C VAL A 108 -15.90 -3.32 2.91
N PRO A 109 -16.53 -3.92 1.89
CA PRO A 109 -17.33 -5.12 2.08
C PRO A 109 -16.46 -6.29 2.50
N ALA A 110 -17.07 -7.25 3.18
CA ALA A 110 -16.39 -8.51 3.51
C ALA A 110 -15.85 -9.17 2.24
N THR A 111 -14.58 -9.52 2.28
CA THR A 111 -13.88 -10.12 1.14
C THR A 111 -12.93 -11.23 1.61
N SER A 112 -12.69 -12.21 0.77
CA SER A 112 -11.64 -13.21 1.02
C SER A 112 -10.22 -12.69 0.66
N LEU A 113 -10.13 -11.62 -0.12
CA LEU A 113 -8.86 -11.06 -0.59
C LEU A 113 -8.91 -9.53 -0.66
N LEU A 114 -8.04 -8.89 0.10
CA LEU A 114 -7.85 -7.44 0.13
C LEU A 114 -6.44 -7.11 -0.31
N VAL A 115 -6.30 -6.27 -1.31
CA VAL A 115 -5.02 -5.65 -1.70
C VAL A 115 -5.00 -4.24 -1.12
N VAL A 116 -3.99 -3.92 -0.34
CA VAL A 116 -3.75 -2.56 0.17
C VAL A 116 -2.47 -2.04 -0.45
N GLU A 117 -2.54 -0.94 -1.19
CA GLU A 117 -1.36 -0.37 -1.83
C GLU A 117 -1.10 1.06 -1.39
N GLY A 118 0.16 1.38 -1.14
CA GLY A 118 0.61 2.70 -0.75
C GLY A 118 1.77 2.69 0.23
N ALA A 119 2.34 3.88 0.49
CA ALA A 119 3.35 4.02 1.53
C ALA A 119 2.73 3.68 2.90
N GLY A 120 3.36 2.78 3.63
CA GLY A 120 2.90 2.37 4.96
C GLY A 120 1.81 1.30 4.98
N ALA A 121 1.37 0.75 3.83
CA ALA A 121 0.33 -0.28 3.78
C ALA A 121 0.60 -1.48 4.69
N GLY A 122 1.85 -1.95 4.76
CA GLY A 122 2.27 -3.06 5.63
C GLY A 122 3.09 -2.63 6.85
N ALA A 123 2.99 -1.37 7.30
CA ALA A 123 3.81 -0.87 8.40
C ALA A 123 3.09 -0.90 9.75
N GLY A 124 3.87 -0.92 10.83
CA GLY A 124 3.38 -0.85 12.20
C GLY A 124 2.45 -2.02 12.54
N ARG A 125 1.33 -1.73 13.19
CA ARG A 125 0.34 -2.73 13.63
C ARG A 125 -0.35 -3.46 12.48
N ASN A 126 -0.28 -2.94 11.24
CA ASN A 126 -0.86 -3.59 10.07
C ASN A 126 -0.15 -4.90 9.73
N ALA A 127 1.12 -5.02 10.10
CA ALA A 127 1.93 -6.24 9.94
C ALA A 127 1.29 -7.51 10.53
N ASP A 128 0.49 -7.38 11.59
CA ASP A 128 -0.16 -8.52 12.23
C ASP A 128 -1.25 -9.14 11.35
N PHE A 129 -1.82 -8.37 10.43
CA PHE A 129 -2.92 -8.77 9.56
C PHE A 129 -2.48 -9.14 8.14
N GLU A 130 -1.27 -8.77 7.74
CA GLU A 130 -0.79 -9.04 6.38
C GLU A 130 -0.47 -10.52 6.16
N SER A 131 -1.02 -11.07 5.09
CA SER A 131 -0.73 -12.44 4.64
C SER A 131 0.45 -12.47 3.70
N VAL A 132 0.66 -11.39 2.93
CA VAL A 132 1.79 -11.20 2.03
C VAL A 132 2.20 -9.74 2.03
N LEU A 133 3.48 -9.48 2.19
CA LEU A 133 4.08 -8.16 2.06
C LEU A 133 4.97 -8.11 0.80
N ILE A 134 4.62 -7.24 -0.12
CA ILE A 134 5.39 -6.98 -1.34
C ILE A 134 6.05 -5.61 -1.23
N TRP A 135 7.37 -5.60 -1.31
CA TRP A 135 8.17 -4.39 -1.37
C TRP A 135 8.63 -4.12 -2.80
N LEU A 136 8.25 -2.97 -3.33
CA LEU A 136 8.72 -2.56 -4.65
C LEU A 136 9.93 -1.63 -4.50
N GLU A 137 11.00 -1.81 -5.24
CA GLU A 137 12.19 -0.93 -5.27
C GLU A 137 12.28 -0.17 -6.59
N ALA A 138 12.72 1.07 -6.56
CA ALA A 138 13.37 1.77 -7.64
C ALA A 138 14.30 2.84 -7.10
N ASP A 139 15.29 3.20 -7.88
CA ASP A 139 16.23 4.26 -7.53
C ASP A 139 15.53 5.56 -7.18
N ARG A 140 16.11 6.30 -6.22
CA ARG A 140 15.54 7.56 -5.73
C ARG A 140 15.28 8.57 -6.86
N ASP A 141 16.21 8.68 -7.81
CA ASP A 141 16.10 9.60 -8.92
C ASP A 141 15.00 9.18 -9.91
N VAL A 142 14.81 7.87 -10.12
CA VAL A 142 13.72 7.33 -10.92
C VAL A 142 12.38 7.65 -10.26
N ARG A 143 12.28 7.43 -8.95
CA ARG A 143 11.07 7.72 -8.17
C ARG A 143 10.72 9.21 -8.19
N PHE A 144 11.72 10.07 -8.01
CA PHE A 144 11.54 11.52 -8.07
C PHE A 144 11.01 11.95 -9.43
N ARG A 145 11.65 11.53 -10.53
CA ARG A 145 11.18 11.86 -11.88
C ARG A 145 9.76 11.38 -12.16
N ARG A 146 9.41 10.16 -11.73
CA ARG A 146 8.04 9.61 -11.90
C ARG A 146 7.01 10.37 -11.06
N GLY A 147 7.34 10.73 -9.81
CA GLY A 147 6.47 11.54 -8.96
C GLY A 147 6.20 12.92 -9.54
N ILE A 148 7.25 13.60 -10.02
CA ILE A 148 7.11 14.89 -10.68
C ILE A 148 6.32 14.78 -11.99
N ALA A 149 6.53 13.75 -12.78
CA ALA A 149 5.79 13.57 -14.05
C ALA A 149 4.30 13.33 -13.83
N ARG A 150 3.91 12.74 -12.69
CA ARG A 150 2.51 12.47 -12.34
C ARG A 150 1.82 13.70 -11.74
N ASP A 151 2.45 14.36 -10.76
CA ASP A 151 1.80 15.34 -9.88
C ASP A 151 2.59 16.66 -9.74
N ALA A 152 3.38 17.04 -10.74
CA ALA A 152 4.41 18.08 -10.78
C ALA A 152 4.26 19.22 -9.73
N GLU A 153 3.23 20.05 -9.84
CA GLU A 153 3.06 21.24 -9.01
C GLU A 153 2.59 20.92 -7.58
N ALA A 154 1.78 19.87 -7.41
CA ALA A 154 1.26 19.48 -6.11
C ALA A 154 2.29 18.69 -5.29
N PHE A 155 3.17 17.91 -5.92
CA PHE A 155 4.11 17.02 -5.25
C PHE A 155 5.44 17.68 -4.90
N LEU A 156 5.94 18.54 -5.77
CA LEU A 156 7.28 19.13 -5.63
C LEU A 156 7.52 19.86 -4.28
N PRO A 157 6.59 20.70 -3.80
CA PRO A 157 6.77 21.40 -2.51
C PRO A 157 6.83 20.47 -1.30
N HIS A 158 6.24 19.28 -1.42
CA HIS A 158 6.05 18.34 -0.32
C HIS A 158 6.98 17.12 -0.37
N TRP A 159 7.66 16.88 -1.50
CA TRP A 159 8.51 15.73 -1.74
C TRP A 159 9.48 15.42 -0.61
N ARG A 160 10.24 16.42 -0.16
CA ARG A 160 11.26 16.22 0.87
C ARG A 160 10.64 15.80 2.20
N ARG A 161 9.62 16.54 2.64
CA ARG A 161 8.91 16.28 3.90
C ARG A 161 8.22 14.92 3.89
N TRP A 162 7.61 14.55 2.78
CA TRP A 162 7.00 13.25 2.59
C TRP A 162 8.04 12.12 2.64
N ALA A 163 9.15 12.25 1.94
CA ALA A 163 10.24 11.29 1.93
C ALA A 163 10.87 11.08 3.32
N GLU A 164 10.96 12.11 4.15
CA GLU A 164 11.43 12.05 5.54
C GLU A 164 10.46 11.22 6.42
N GLN A 165 9.15 11.37 6.22
CA GLN A 165 8.15 10.55 6.91
C GLN A 165 8.26 9.07 6.49
N GLU A 166 8.34 8.80 5.18
CA GLU A 166 8.51 7.45 4.64
C GLU A 166 9.78 6.78 5.20
N GLU A 167 10.91 7.49 5.18
CA GLU A 167 12.19 6.96 5.70
C GLU A 167 12.10 6.64 7.20
N THR A 168 11.48 7.53 7.97
CA THR A 168 11.29 7.33 9.42
C THR A 168 10.42 6.10 9.69
N LEU A 169 9.28 5.99 9.01
CA LEU A 169 8.34 4.89 9.15
C LEU A 169 8.99 3.55 8.79
N PHE A 170 9.55 3.45 7.60
CA PHE A 170 10.11 2.19 7.09
C PHE A 170 11.35 1.73 7.86
N ARG A 171 12.16 2.66 8.39
CA ARG A 171 13.29 2.34 9.25
C ARG A 171 12.84 1.80 10.60
N ALA A 172 11.87 2.47 11.25
CA ALA A 172 11.36 2.07 12.56
C ALA A 172 10.70 0.69 12.52
N ASP A 173 10.01 0.36 11.43
CA ASP A 173 9.26 -0.87 11.25
C ASP A 173 10.06 -2.00 10.58
N ALA A 174 11.26 -1.71 10.05
CA ALA A 174 12.05 -2.63 9.23
C ALA A 174 11.24 -3.27 8.07
N THR A 175 10.28 -2.56 7.52
CA THR A 175 9.27 -3.06 6.57
C THR A 175 9.88 -3.82 5.39
N ARG A 176 10.95 -3.27 4.78
CA ARG A 176 11.65 -3.93 3.68
C ARG A 176 12.21 -5.31 4.05
N HIS A 177 12.70 -5.47 5.28
CA HIS A 177 13.30 -6.74 5.73
C HIS A 177 12.25 -7.83 6.00
N ARG A 178 11.00 -7.42 6.30
CA ARG A 178 9.87 -8.33 6.50
C ARG A 178 9.21 -8.76 5.19
N ALA A 179 9.53 -8.11 4.08
CA ALA A 179 8.88 -8.37 2.80
C ALA A 179 9.09 -9.81 2.32
N ASP A 180 7.99 -10.48 1.98
CA ASP A 180 7.99 -11.81 1.36
C ASP A 180 8.57 -11.75 -0.05
N LEU A 181 8.31 -10.64 -0.76
CA LEU A 181 8.82 -10.37 -2.09
C LEU A 181 9.43 -8.97 -2.18
N ILE A 182 10.60 -8.87 -2.79
CA ILE A 182 11.24 -7.62 -3.15
C ILE A 182 11.38 -7.59 -4.67
N MET A 183 10.76 -6.58 -5.29
CA MET A 183 10.71 -6.44 -6.74
C MET A 183 11.34 -5.12 -7.17
N ASP A 184 12.29 -5.18 -8.10
CA ASP A 184 12.93 -4.00 -8.67
C ASP A 184 12.13 -3.49 -9.88
N THR A 185 11.72 -2.23 -9.82
CA THR A 185 10.96 -1.53 -10.85
C THR A 185 11.75 -0.35 -11.43
N THR A 186 13.07 -0.36 -11.31
CA THR A 186 13.96 0.71 -11.77
C THR A 186 13.95 0.88 -13.30
N THR A 187 13.65 -0.20 -14.03
CA THR A 187 13.59 -0.22 -15.52
C THR A 187 12.25 0.29 -16.05
#